data_747b462f489e4597bcdd2580226de8e6
#
_entry.id   747b462f489e4597bcdd2580226de8e6
#
_cell.length_a   1.000
_cell.length_b   1.000
_cell.length_c   1.000
_cell.angle_alpha   90.00
_cell.angle_beta   90.00
_cell.angle_gamma   90.00
#
_symmetry.space_group_name_H-M   'P 1'
#
loop_
_entity.id
_entity.type
_entity.pdbx_description
1 polymer ?
#
loop_
_entity_poly.entity_id
_entity_poly.type
_entity_poly.pdbx_seq_one_letter_code
_entity_poly.pdbx_strand_id
1 'polypeptide(L)'
;MLALGFYTYQAAWLLPLAIASAWFILWRQDGAISPATQAHEEKRRGWRFVRGGAIAAMTAGVLLLPLAIFFFEHPALFILRPAQIVTTGAAAATHQSLSESALAYLLMFVPLVQAGDLDPRRNIPGVAALNLWQAIPFWLGVGVALWRIRRPAYSIMLVALVVMLLPGVLSEYAPHYHRVLGAAAPVALLGGVGLDWIWRWWGEGRGARNAESAPLRTARLAWVGWLSAVLLVAGAFVAARDYFVRWAALPDLFYAFDVGLWTIGQEIASQPADAVLYLTPRSAEHPTLAFAWTTRPESHGPPVTFDGRRIFPLTAASNPQPEHYVVIEDEDFRTLLLPELFPTAVLADELRDREGDLYARTYTRPAASLPQRAPSVPTSREIGDGIRLAGYDAQTAALESGKMLYVQLYWDAITTPTQQWTVFIHLLAEDAAGNTTQVAGVDSLPGAGSLPAARWQPGWRILDEYQIPLPAALPAGDYALEIGLYNEQNERLPADGSALWIGEVSLD
;
A
#
# COMPACT_ATOMS: atom_id res chain seq x y z
N MET A 1 9.03 -2.27 28.56
CA MET A 1 8.04 -1.50 27.77
C MET A 1 8.71 -0.58 26.76
N LEU A 2 9.65 0.31 27.16
CA LEU A 2 10.34 1.19 26.19
C LEU A 2 11.02 0.41 25.06
N ALA A 3 11.85 -0.58 25.39
CA ALA A 3 12.54 -1.40 24.40
C ALA A 3 11.57 -2.18 23.49
N LEU A 4 10.46 -2.67 24.02
CA LEU A 4 9.46 -3.39 23.22
C LEU A 4 8.81 -2.49 22.15
N GLY A 5 8.66 -1.19 22.42
CA GLY A 5 8.15 -0.23 21.44
C GLY A 5 9.00 -0.17 20.16
N PHE A 6 10.32 -0.36 20.26
CA PHE A 6 11.22 -0.36 19.10
C PHE A 6 11.02 -1.55 18.16
N TYR A 7 10.48 -2.68 18.66
CA TYR A 7 10.17 -3.85 17.85
C TYR A 7 8.82 -3.76 17.14
N THR A 8 8.03 -2.69 17.39
CA THR A 8 6.69 -2.55 16.84
C THR A 8 6.67 -1.58 15.66
N TYR A 9 6.65 -0.30 15.91
CA TYR A 9 6.47 0.72 14.89
C TYR A 9 7.49 1.86 15.05
N GLN A 10 8.03 2.35 13.95
CA GLN A 10 9.13 3.34 13.96
C GLN A 10 8.79 4.65 14.68
N ALA A 11 7.53 5.09 14.71
CA ALA A 11 7.12 6.27 15.48
C ALA A 11 7.42 6.11 16.99
N ALA A 12 7.48 4.87 17.52
CA ALA A 12 7.85 4.59 18.89
C ALA A 12 9.34 4.90 19.19
N TRP A 13 10.18 5.08 18.17
CA TRP A 13 11.58 5.47 18.33
C TRP A 13 11.75 6.86 18.95
N LEU A 14 10.72 7.70 18.93
CA LEU A 14 10.72 8.99 19.64
C LEU A 14 10.27 8.89 21.11
N LEU A 15 9.78 7.72 21.55
CA LEU A 15 9.41 7.51 22.95
C LEU A 15 10.57 7.76 23.94
N PRO A 16 11.84 7.38 23.68
CA PRO A 16 12.96 7.74 24.52
C PRO A 16 13.14 9.24 24.69
N LEU A 17 12.90 10.03 23.64
CA LEU A 17 13.00 11.49 23.70
C LEU A 17 11.93 12.06 24.65
N ALA A 18 10.70 11.57 24.59
CA ALA A 18 9.63 11.98 25.51
C ALA A 18 9.98 11.63 26.96
N ILE A 19 10.49 10.42 27.20
CA ILE A 19 10.88 9.96 28.54
C ILE A 19 12.10 10.74 29.06
N ALA A 20 13.11 10.96 28.23
CA ALA A 20 14.29 11.74 28.60
C ALA A 20 13.91 13.19 28.93
N SER A 21 13.01 13.79 28.15
CA SER A 21 12.49 15.14 28.41
C SER A 21 11.73 15.21 29.73
N ALA A 22 10.87 14.23 30.01
CA ALA A 22 10.15 14.12 31.28
C ALA A 22 11.12 13.97 32.48
N TRP A 23 12.11 13.09 32.28
CA TRP A 23 13.17 12.89 33.31
C TRP A 23 13.97 14.17 33.55
N PHE A 24 14.37 14.91 32.52
CA PHE A 24 15.08 16.18 32.61
C PHE A 24 14.25 17.26 33.34
N ILE A 25 12.95 17.36 33.03
CA ILE A 25 12.03 18.30 33.70
C ILE A 25 11.95 18.00 35.20
N LEU A 26 11.81 16.73 35.60
CA LEU A 26 11.76 16.31 36.98
C LEU A 26 13.09 16.58 37.70
N TRP A 27 14.21 16.26 37.06
CA TRP A 27 15.56 16.49 37.58
C TRP A 27 15.83 17.97 37.89
N ARG A 28 15.48 18.88 36.96
CA ARG A 28 15.64 20.33 37.16
C ARG A 28 14.84 20.87 38.35
N GLN A 29 13.72 20.29 38.66
CA GLN A 29 12.86 20.77 39.71
C GLN A 29 13.28 20.26 41.11
N ASP A 30 13.81 19.06 41.20
CA ASP A 30 14.36 18.55 42.47
C ASP A 30 15.57 19.39 42.91
N GLY A 31 16.34 19.98 41.98
CA GLY A 31 17.46 20.89 42.32
C GLY A 31 17.05 22.32 42.70
N ALA A 32 15.78 22.70 42.54
CA ALA A 32 15.29 24.06 42.82
C ALA A 32 14.62 24.26 44.18
N ILE A 33 14.46 23.22 45.01
CA ILE A 33 13.61 23.21 46.23
C ILE A 33 14.43 22.88 47.49
N SER A 34 15.64 23.35 47.68
CA SER A 34 16.28 23.07 48.96
C SER A 34 16.89 24.27 49.66
N PRO A 35 16.44 24.61 50.91
CA PRO A 35 17.23 25.39 51.83
C PRO A 35 18.37 24.54 52.43
N ALA A 36 19.46 25.18 52.77
CA ALA A 36 20.78 24.65 53.10
C ALA A 36 20.92 23.56 54.19
N THR A 37 19.88 23.01 54.73
CA THR A 37 19.91 22.03 55.85
C THR A 37 19.76 20.55 55.43
N GLN A 38 19.62 20.25 54.15
CA GLN A 38 19.37 18.87 53.63
C GLN A 38 20.38 18.36 52.58
N ALA A 39 21.56 18.93 52.53
CA ALA A 39 22.57 18.60 51.47
C ALA A 39 22.93 17.11 51.38
N HIS A 40 22.84 16.34 52.43
CA HIS A 40 23.13 14.90 52.41
C HIS A 40 22.00 14.03 51.89
N GLU A 41 20.75 14.38 52.13
CA GLU A 41 19.59 13.67 51.60
C GLU A 41 19.38 13.98 50.10
N GLU A 42 19.64 15.21 49.72
CA GLU A 42 19.58 15.69 48.32
C GLU A 42 20.58 14.96 47.44
N LYS A 43 21.85 14.80 47.91
CA LYS A 43 22.88 14.03 47.22
C LYS A 43 22.50 12.56 47.06
N ARG A 44 21.86 11.96 48.06
CA ARG A 44 21.33 10.57 48.03
C ARG A 44 20.13 10.45 47.06
N ARG A 45 19.26 11.44 47.02
CA ARG A 45 18.09 11.46 46.12
C ARG A 45 18.52 11.63 44.64
N GLY A 46 19.37 12.59 44.34
CA GLY A 46 19.95 12.77 43.03
C GLY A 46 20.67 11.49 42.54
N TRP A 47 21.43 10.83 43.43
CA TRP A 47 22.11 9.58 43.09
C TRP A 47 21.14 8.42 42.80
N ARG A 48 20.03 8.30 43.54
CA ARG A 48 18.97 7.30 43.26
C ARG A 48 18.31 7.55 41.93
N PHE A 49 18.09 8.80 41.57
CA PHE A 49 17.50 9.19 40.30
C PHE A 49 18.42 8.82 39.12
N VAL A 50 19.70 9.18 39.17
CA VAL A 50 20.71 8.82 38.19
C VAL A 50 20.88 7.30 38.07
N ARG A 51 20.97 6.60 39.23
CA ARG A 51 21.08 5.14 39.27
C ARG A 51 19.85 4.45 38.66
N GLY A 52 18.64 4.94 38.94
CA GLY A 52 17.40 4.42 38.37
C GLY A 52 17.38 4.59 36.83
N GLY A 53 17.77 5.78 36.36
CA GLY A 53 17.91 6.06 34.92
C GLY A 53 18.96 5.17 34.23
N ALA A 54 20.11 4.98 34.87
CA ALA A 54 21.17 4.11 34.34
C ALA A 54 20.73 2.64 34.29
N ILE A 55 20.04 2.13 35.28
CA ILE A 55 19.49 0.76 35.28
C ILE A 55 18.46 0.62 34.17
N ALA A 56 17.56 1.58 34.02
CA ALA A 56 16.54 1.55 32.95
C ALA A 56 17.16 1.59 31.56
N ALA A 57 18.18 2.45 31.36
CA ALA A 57 18.92 2.55 30.10
C ALA A 57 19.69 1.25 29.79
N MET A 58 20.35 0.66 30.78
CA MET A 58 21.08 -0.59 30.62
C MET A 58 20.15 -1.76 30.29
N THR A 59 19.01 -1.87 31.02
CA THR A 59 17.99 -2.89 30.74
C THR A 59 17.41 -2.72 29.33
N ALA A 60 17.11 -1.49 28.92
CA ALA A 60 16.63 -1.21 27.57
C ALA A 60 17.70 -1.58 26.52
N GLY A 61 18.98 -1.24 26.76
CA GLY A 61 20.10 -1.59 25.88
C GLY A 61 20.24 -3.10 25.68
N VAL A 62 20.16 -3.88 26.76
CA VAL A 62 20.23 -5.35 26.69
C VAL A 62 19.05 -5.91 25.87
N LEU A 63 17.84 -5.40 26.10
CA LEU A 63 16.65 -5.85 25.35
C LEU A 63 16.68 -5.42 23.88
N LEU A 64 17.37 -4.34 23.54
CA LEU A 64 17.52 -3.85 22.16
C LEU A 64 18.70 -4.48 21.42
N LEU A 65 19.58 -5.23 22.13
CA LEU A 65 20.77 -5.83 21.54
C LEU A 65 20.48 -6.70 20.30
N PRO A 66 19.47 -7.60 20.29
CA PRO A 66 19.16 -8.38 19.10
C PRO A 66 18.77 -7.50 17.89
N LEU A 67 17.98 -6.46 18.13
CA LEU A 67 17.57 -5.52 17.09
C LEU A 67 18.76 -4.70 16.58
N ALA A 68 19.66 -4.30 17.46
CA ALA A 68 20.89 -3.58 17.09
C ALA A 68 21.83 -4.45 16.23
N ILE A 69 21.99 -5.74 16.59
CA ILE A 69 22.75 -6.70 15.80
C ILE A 69 22.12 -6.86 14.41
N PHE A 70 20.81 -7.06 14.35
CA PHE A 70 20.08 -7.19 13.09
C PHE A 70 20.30 -5.99 12.16
N PHE A 71 20.17 -4.76 12.67
CA PHE A 71 20.41 -3.56 11.85
C PHE A 71 21.88 -3.30 11.54
N PHE A 72 22.79 -3.82 12.36
CA PHE A 72 24.21 -3.77 12.04
C PHE A 72 24.55 -4.69 10.86
N GLU A 73 23.92 -5.86 10.80
CA GLU A 73 24.07 -6.81 9.68
C GLU A 73 23.30 -6.35 8.43
N HIS A 74 22.19 -5.58 8.61
CA HIS A 74 21.31 -5.12 7.54
C HIS A 74 21.11 -3.58 7.57
N PRO A 75 22.16 -2.76 7.40
CA PRO A 75 22.08 -1.31 7.60
C PRO A 75 21.12 -0.61 6.61
N ALA A 76 20.94 -1.17 5.42
CA ALA A 76 19.98 -0.64 4.44
C ALA A 76 18.54 -0.66 4.96
N LEU A 77 18.16 -1.69 5.73
CA LEU A 77 16.79 -1.80 6.28
C LEU A 77 16.52 -0.78 7.39
N PHE A 78 17.56 -0.35 8.12
CA PHE A 78 17.42 0.70 9.14
C PHE A 78 17.02 2.03 8.51
N ILE A 79 17.62 2.38 7.37
CA ILE A 79 17.44 3.67 6.71
C ILE A 79 16.27 3.64 5.72
N LEU A 80 15.90 2.47 5.19
CA LEU A 80 14.95 2.31 4.10
C LEU A 80 13.62 3.05 4.34
N ARG A 81 12.98 2.79 5.47
CA ARG A 81 11.69 3.41 5.80
C ARG A 81 11.78 4.89 6.17
N PRO A 82 12.71 5.34 7.02
CA PRO A 82 12.93 6.77 7.23
C PRO A 82 13.21 7.54 5.94
N ALA A 83 14.03 6.99 5.04
CA ALA A 83 14.36 7.63 3.77
C ALA A 83 13.14 7.73 2.82
N GLN A 84 12.20 6.80 2.91
CA GLN A 84 10.96 6.83 2.12
C GLN A 84 9.93 7.83 2.65
N ILE A 85 9.92 8.13 3.96
CA ILE A 85 8.81 8.83 4.63
C ILE A 85 9.17 10.28 5.00
N VAL A 86 10.47 10.58 5.20
CA VAL A 86 10.89 11.92 5.63
C VAL A 86 10.85 12.89 4.47
N THR A 87 10.29 14.07 4.68
CA THR A 87 10.09 15.12 3.66
C THR A 87 11.36 15.70 3.03
N THR A 88 12.53 15.29 3.49
CA THR A 88 13.83 15.68 2.93
C THR A 88 14.35 14.59 2.01
N GLY A 89 14.30 14.78 0.70
CA GLY A 89 14.76 13.84 -0.30
C GLY A 89 13.73 13.54 -1.38
N ALA A 90 13.64 12.30 -1.85
CA ALA A 90 12.71 11.87 -2.90
C ALA A 90 11.21 12.06 -2.52
N ALA A 91 10.90 12.15 -1.24
CA ALA A 91 9.57 12.47 -0.71
C ALA A 91 9.15 13.95 -0.89
N ALA A 92 10.00 14.79 -1.43
CA ALA A 92 9.67 16.18 -1.81
C ALA A 92 8.56 16.29 -2.88
N ALA A 93 8.06 15.16 -3.37
CA ALA A 93 6.95 15.12 -4.33
C ALA A 93 5.63 15.73 -3.81
N THR A 94 5.43 15.81 -2.50
CA THR A 94 4.21 16.39 -1.92
C THR A 94 4.28 17.90 -1.68
N HIS A 95 5.44 18.54 -1.87
CA HIS A 95 5.67 19.99 -1.69
C HIS A 95 5.16 20.58 -0.37
N GLN A 96 4.84 19.77 0.64
CA GLN A 96 4.39 20.24 1.94
C GLN A 96 5.56 20.75 2.79
N SER A 97 5.52 22.01 3.18
CA SER A 97 6.49 22.58 4.10
C SER A 97 6.29 22.05 5.53
N LEU A 98 7.35 22.06 6.35
CA LEU A 98 7.25 21.67 7.77
C LEU A 98 6.23 22.50 8.55
N SER A 99 6.05 23.77 8.18
CA SER A 99 5.06 24.67 8.81
C SER A 99 3.62 24.28 8.44
N GLU A 100 3.37 23.90 7.19
CA GLU A 100 2.06 23.41 6.74
C GLU A 100 1.75 22.07 7.39
N SER A 101 2.73 21.17 7.47
CA SER A 101 2.59 19.92 8.17
C SER A 101 2.27 20.11 9.65
N ALA A 102 3.02 20.96 10.36
CA ALA A 102 2.75 21.29 11.76
C ALA A 102 1.37 21.89 11.97
N LEU A 103 0.93 22.80 11.07
CA LEU A 103 -0.41 23.38 11.10
C LEU A 103 -1.49 22.31 10.89
N ALA A 104 -1.31 21.38 9.94
CA ALA A 104 -2.25 20.29 9.72
C ALA A 104 -2.42 19.42 10.97
N TYR A 105 -1.33 19.13 11.67
CA TYR A 105 -1.38 18.39 12.95
C TYR A 105 -2.01 19.17 14.10
N LEU A 106 -1.97 20.49 14.11
CA LEU A 106 -2.73 21.30 15.07
C LEU A 106 -4.22 21.32 14.71
N LEU A 107 -4.53 21.52 13.43
CA LEU A 107 -5.92 21.63 12.96
C LEU A 107 -6.66 20.28 13.04
N MET A 108 -5.97 19.13 13.02
CA MET A 108 -6.63 17.84 13.17
C MET A 108 -7.38 17.67 14.50
N PHE A 109 -7.07 18.48 15.53
CA PHE A 109 -7.79 18.49 16.81
C PHE A 109 -8.95 19.50 16.85
N VAL A 110 -9.24 20.19 15.73
CA VAL A 110 -10.30 21.18 15.63
C VAL A 110 -11.46 20.60 14.83
N PRO A 111 -12.55 20.15 15.47
CA PRO A 111 -13.63 19.42 14.80
C PRO A 111 -14.46 20.25 13.80
N LEU A 112 -14.30 21.56 13.79
CA LEU A 112 -15.00 22.47 12.88
C LEU A 112 -14.26 22.67 11.55
N VAL A 113 -13.04 22.15 11.44
CA VAL A 113 -12.20 22.25 10.25
C VAL A 113 -12.03 20.83 9.68
N GLN A 114 -12.27 20.68 8.39
CA GLN A 114 -12.05 19.41 7.70
C GLN A 114 -10.54 19.23 7.41
N ALA A 115 -9.76 19.06 8.46
CA ALA A 115 -8.31 18.94 8.41
C ALA A 115 -7.84 17.58 8.96
N GLY A 116 -8.68 16.55 8.85
CA GLY A 116 -8.34 15.19 9.25
C GLY A 116 -7.56 14.42 8.18
N ASP A 117 -7.12 13.22 8.54
CA ASP A 117 -6.48 12.28 7.62
C ASP A 117 -7.44 11.92 6.47
N LEU A 118 -6.94 11.98 5.24
CA LEU A 118 -7.75 11.74 4.03
C LEU A 118 -7.77 10.27 3.61
N ASP A 119 -6.91 9.42 4.16
CA ASP A 119 -6.84 8.02 3.77
C ASP A 119 -7.96 7.20 4.46
N PRO A 120 -8.88 6.59 3.68
CA PRO A 120 -10.00 5.83 4.22
C PRO A 120 -9.58 4.61 5.05
N ARG A 121 -8.35 4.11 4.89
CA ARG A 121 -7.82 3.01 5.73
C ARG A 121 -7.62 3.41 7.19
N ARG A 122 -7.61 4.69 7.50
CA ARG A 122 -7.25 5.21 8.82
C ARG A 122 -8.32 6.08 9.45
N ASN A 123 -9.19 6.65 8.64
CA ASN A 123 -10.19 7.60 9.09
C ASN A 123 -11.34 7.73 8.08
N ILE A 124 -12.44 8.35 8.49
CA ILE A 124 -13.37 8.96 7.55
C ILE A 124 -12.65 10.18 6.94
N PRO A 125 -12.46 10.23 5.61
CA PRO A 125 -11.64 11.26 4.98
C PRO A 125 -11.97 12.69 5.46
N GLY A 126 -10.95 13.40 5.94
CA GLY A 126 -11.08 14.78 6.40
C GLY A 126 -11.70 14.99 7.78
N VAL A 127 -12.21 13.95 8.44
CA VAL A 127 -12.79 14.10 9.78
C VAL A 127 -11.69 14.28 10.83
N ALA A 128 -11.87 15.26 11.71
CA ALA A 128 -10.93 15.58 12.79
C ALA A 128 -10.71 14.39 13.75
N ALA A 129 -9.51 14.32 14.36
CA ALA A 129 -9.14 13.29 15.31
C ALA A 129 -9.97 13.30 16.61
N LEU A 130 -10.49 14.45 16.97
CA LEU A 130 -11.40 14.63 18.12
C LEU A 130 -12.75 15.15 17.63
N ASN A 131 -13.84 14.56 18.09
CA ASN A 131 -15.15 15.16 17.90
C ASN A 131 -15.36 16.35 18.87
N LEU A 132 -16.43 17.13 18.64
CA LEU A 132 -16.68 18.37 19.42
C LEU A 132 -16.68 18.14 20.94
N TRP A 133 -17.27 17.05 21.39
CA TRP A 133 -17.38 16.72 22.82
C TRP A 133 -16.03 16.38 23.45
N GLN A 134 -15.12 15.81 22.71
CA GLN A 134 -13.75 15.49 23.12
C GLN A 134 -12.81 16.69 22.99
N ALA A 135 -12.99 17.52 21.96
CA ALA A 135 -12.16 18.69 21.70
C ALA A 135 -12.32 19.79 22.78
N ILE A 136 -13.53 20.00 23.29
CA ILE A 136 -13.77 20.98 24.36
C ILE A 136 -12.90 20.75 25.58
N PRO A 137 -12.95 19.60 26.26
CA PRO A 137 -12.08 19.36 27.41
C PRO A 137 -10.60 19.31 27.04
N PHE A 138 -10.23 18.81 25.86
CA PHE A 138 -8.85 18.81 25.39
C PHE A 138 -8.26 20.22 25.29
N TRP A 139 -8.90 21.13 24.57
CA TRP A 139 -8.40 22.49 24.42
C TRP A 139 -8.40 23.29 25.69
N LEU A 140 -9.39 23.09 26.57
CA LEU A 140 -9.36 23.64 27.93
C LEU A 140 -8.16 23.12 28.71
N GLY A 141 -7.88 21.83 28.63
CA GLY A 141 -6.72 21.21 29.28
C GLY A 141 -5.39 21.72 28.75
N VAL A 142 -5.27 21.91 27.42
CA VAL A 142 -4.10 22.57 26.80
C VAL A 142 -3.92 23.99 27.36
N GLY A 143 -4.99 24.80 27.42
CA GLY A 143 -4.95 26.15 27.99
C GLY A 143 -4.49 26.14 29.44
N VAL A 144 -5.04 25.27 30.28
CA VAL A 144 -4.62 25.10 31.68
C VAL A 144 -3.18 24.65 31.80
N ALA A 145 -2.75 23.70 30.97
CA ALA A 145 -1.39 23.21 30.99
C ALA A 145 -0.37 24.28 30.57
N LEU A 146 -0.68 25.09 29.56
CA LEU A 146 0.12 26.24 29.16
C LEU A 146 0.18 27.31 30.29
N TRP A 147 -0.94 27.61 30.88
CA TRP A 147 -0.97 28.57 32.02
C TRP A 147 -0.14 28.05 33.21
N ARG A 148 -0.14 26.76 33.43
CA ARG A 148 0.60 26.11 34.57
C ARG A 148 1.89 25.41 34.08
N ILE A 149 2.49 25.84 32.99
CA ILE A 149 3.65 25.18 32.36
C ILE A 149 4.86 25.02 33.29
N ARG A 150 4.98 25.90 34.28
CA ARG A 150 6.06 25.80 35.30
C ARG A 150 5.92 24.59 36.22
N ARG A 151 4.76 23.94 36.26
CA ARG A 151 4.55 22.70 37.05
C ARG A 151 4.90 21.48 36.19
N PRO A 152 5.74 20.53 36.71
CA PRO A 152 6.28 19.42 35.93
C PRO A 152 5.22 18.58 35.22
N ALA A 153 4.12 18.27 35.93
CA ALA A 153 3.05 17.45 35.37
C ALA A 153 2.48 18.01 34.07
N TYR A 154 2.29 19.34 33.99
CA TYR A 154 1.73 19.99 32.82
C TYR A 154 2.77 20.12 31.69
N SER A 155 4.01 20.48 32.02
CA SER A 155 5.08 20.57 31.03
C SER A 155 5.40 19.20 30.40
N ILE A 156 5.38 18.13 31.20
CA ILE A 156 5.59 16.76 30.69
C ILE A 156 4.50 16.36 29.70
N MET A 157 3.21 16.64 30.02
CA MET A 157 2.11 16.34 29.09
C MET A 157 2.22 17.09 27.77
N LEU A 158 2.56 18.40 27.82
CA LEU A 158 2.74 19.21 26.62
C LEU A 158 3.94 18.75 25.79
N VAL A 159 5.07 18.47 26.44
CA VAL A 159 6.27 17.97 25.75
C VAL A 159 5.98 16.59 25.14
N ALA A 160 5.32 15.70 25.85
CA ALA A 160 4.94 14.39 25.33
C ALA A 160 4.02 14.52 24.11
N LEU A 161 3.05 15.44 24.14
CA LEU A 161 2.18 15.71 22.98
C LEU A 161 3.03 16.15 21.77
N VAL A 162 3.90 17.15 21.95
CA VAL A 162 4.75 17.68 20.87
C VAL A 162 5.65 16.58 20.31
N VAL A 163 6.37 15.85 21.18
CA VAL A 163 7.30 14.79 20.76
C VAL A 163 6.57 13.68 20.01
N MET A 164 5.36 13.29 20.45
CA MET A 164 4.59 12.24 19.77
C MET A 164 3.92 12.69 18.46
N LEU A 165 3.85 14.00 18.20
CA LEU A 165 3.44 14.53 16.90
C LEU A 165 4.60 14.63 15.90
N LEU A 166 5.85 14.67 16.35
CA LEU A 166 7.02 14.81 15.45
C LEU A 166 7.11 13.74 14.35
N PRO A 167 6.83 12.44 14.60
CA PRO A 167 6.89 11.45 13.53
C PRO A 167 5.99 11.79 12.35
N GLY A 168 4.84 12.40 12.64
CA GLY A 168 3.92 12.88 11.62
C GLY A 168 4.42 14.17 10.97
N VAL A 169 4.77 15.19 11.76
CA VAL A 169 5.22 16.51 11.25
C VAL A 169 6.43 16.38 10.32
N LEU A 170 7.36 15.47 10.64
CA LEU A 170 8.58 15.24 9.88
C LEU A 170 8.38 14.30 8.67
N SER A 171 7.17 13.84 8.43
CA SER A 171 6.86 12.90 7.35
C SER A 171 5.90 13.50 6.34
N GLU A 172 5.89 12.94 5.13
CA GLU A 172 4.94 13.28 4.06
C GLU A 172 3.48 13.00 4.43
N TYR A 173 2.54 13.61 3.71
CA TYR A 173 1.08 13.42 3.85
C TYR A 173 0.55 13.74 5.26
N ALA A 174 0.64 15.00 5.66
CA ALA A 174 0.07 15.47 6.91
C ALA A 174 -1.40 15.93 6.76
N PRO A 175 -2.28 15.56 7.72
CA PRO A 175 -2.01 14.70 8.86
C PRO A 175 -2.12 13.22 8.54
N HIS A 176 -1.33 12.37 9.21
CA HIS A 176 -1.36 10.92 9.09
C HIS A 176 -1.53 10.29 10.48
N TYR A 177 -2.73 9.78 10.77
CA TYR A 177 -3.11 9.40 12.13
C TYR A 177 -2.29 8.26 12.73
N HIS A 178 -1.95 7.24 11.95
CA HIS A 178 -1.13 6.13 12.46
C HIS A 178 0.27 6.56 12.93
N ARG A 179 0.85 7.57 12.27
CA ARG A 179 2.20 8.05 12.63
C ARG A 179 2.24 8.79 13.95
N VAL A 180 1.10 9.31 14.40
CA VAL A 180 0.96 10.09 15.64
C VAL A 180 0.10 9.42 16.71
N LEU A 181 -0.14 8.13 16.59
CA LEU A 181 -0.93 7.36 17.54
C LEU A 181 -0.39 7.48 18.98
N GLY A 182 0.93 7.67 19.14
CA GLY A 182 1.55 7.94 20.44
C GLY A 182 1.04 9.20 21.15
N ALA A 183 0.46 10.16 20.41
CA ALA A 183 -0.15 11.35 20.97
C ALA A 183 -1.49 11.09 21.68
N ALA A 184 -2.11 9.92 21.50
CA ALA A 184 -3.40 9.61 22.13
C ALA A 184 -3.35 9.69 23.67
N ALA A 185 -2.27 9.22 24.29
CA ALA A 185 -2.11 9.27 25.74
C ALA A 185 -2.03 10.72 26.28
N PRO A 186 -1.12 11.61 25.82
CA PRO A 186 -1.11 13.00 26.26
C PRO A 186 -2.39 13.75 25.90
N VAL A 187 -3.06 13.44 24.78
CA VAL A 187 -4.36 14.02 24.42
C VAL A 187 -5.42 13.67 25.48
N ALA A 188 -5.52 12.40 25.85
CA ALA A 188 -6.47 11.94 26.89
C ALA A 188 -6.18 12.58 28.26
N LEU A 189 -4.89 12.67 28.65
CA LEU A 189 -4.49 13.31 29.89
C LEU A 189 -4.84 14.81 29.92
N LEU A 190 -4.60 15.53 28.82
CA LEU A 190 -4.98 16.94 28.69
C LEU A 190 -6.51 17.11 28.72
N GLY A 191 -7.26 16.21 28.08
CA GLY A 191 -8.72 16.17 28.22
C GLY A 191 -9.17 16.01 29.66
N GLY A 192 -8.51 15.11 30.41
CA GLY A 192 -8.75 14.94 31.84
C GLY A 192 -8.45 16.19 32.69
N VAL A 193 -7.36 16.92 32.34
CA VAL A 193 -7.03 18.21 32.95
C VAL A 193 -8.13 19.25 32.70
N GLY A 194 -8.67 19.28 31.47
CA GLY A 194 -9.78 20.18 31.15
C GLY A 194 -11.05 19.87 31.92
N LEU A 195 -11.40 18.59 32.08
CA LEU A 195 -12.54 18.16 32.89
C LEU A 195 -12.33 18.49 34.37
N ASP A 196 -11.12 18.26 34.93
CA ASP A 196 -10.78 18.64 36.29
C ASP A 196 -10.89 20.15 36.53
N TRP A 197 -10.46 20.93 35.54
CA TRP A 197 -10.61 22.41 35.62
C TRP A 197 -12.07 22.83 35.64
N ILE A 198 -12.94 22.26 34.75
CA ILE A 198 -14.39 22.49 34.76
C ILE A 198 -14.96 22.15 36.14
N TRP A 199 -14.58 20.96 36.66
CA TRP A 199 -15.03 20.49 37.99
C TRP A 199 -14.68 21.47 39.12
N ARG A 200 -13.42 21.93 39.16
CA ARG A 200 -12.96 22.86 40.24
C ARG A 200 -13.53 24.24 40.07
N TRP A 201 -13.63 24.74 38.86
CA TRP A 201 -14.09 26.14 38.65
C TRP A 201 -15.58 26.29 38.88
N TRP A 202 -16.39 25.36 38.44
CA TRP A 202 -17.85 25.41 38.55
C TRP A 202 -18.36 24.71 39.80
N GLY A 203 -17.73 23.62 40.23
CA GLY A 203 -18.15 22.82 41.39
C GLY A 203 -17.72 23.40 42.75
N GLU A 204 -16.49 23.98 42.82
CA GLU A 204 -15.95 24.51 44.07
C GLU A 204 -16.15 26.04 44.24
N GLY A 205 -16.54 26.76 43.20
CA GLY A 205 -16.86 28.18 43.14
C GLY A 205 -15.92 29.14 43.91
N ARG A 206 -15.29 30.11 43.24
CA ARG A 206 -14.37 31.08 43.90
C ARG A 206 -15.05 31.99 44.94
N GLY A 207 -16.38 32.05 44.93
CA GLY A 207 -17.14 32.92 45.86
C GLY A 207 -17.88 32.18 46.99
N ALA A 208 -17.91 30.83 46.95
CA ALA A 208 -18.77 30.01 47.82
C ALA A 208 -18.15 29.59 49.15
N ARG A 209 -16.91 29.98 49.42
CA ARG A 209 -16.18 29.46 50.61
C ARG A 209 -16.79 29.88 51.94
N ASN A 210 -17.62 30.92 51.98
CA ASN A 210 -18.09 31.49 53.26
C ASN A 210 -19.60 31.73 53.40
N ALA A 211 -20.46 31.46 52.40
CA ALA A 211 -21.88 31.83 52.48
C ALA A 211 -22.86 30.88 51.77
N GLU A 212 -22.42 29.81 51.14
CA GLU A 212 -23.32 28.95 50.34
C GLU A 212 -23.87 27.81 51.24
N SER A 213 -25.20 27.62 51.21
CA SER A 213 -25.84 26.50 51.91
C SER A 213 -25.41 25.14 51.35
N ALA A 214 -25.22 24.12 52.17
CA ALA A 214 -24.82 22.77 51.79
C ALA A 214 -25.64 22.19 50.61
N PRO A 215 -26.95 22.37 50.49
CA PRO A 215 -27.73 21.84 49.38
C PRO A 215 -27.42 22.51 48.04
N LEU A 216 -27.06 23.80 47.97
CA LEU A 216 -26.69 24.48 46.74
C LEU A 216 -25.34 23.99 46.21
N ARG A 217 -24.40 23.68 47.13
CA ARG A 217 -23.09 23.12 46.80
C ARG A 217 -23.21 21.70 46.22
N THR A 218 -24.03 20.85 46.84
CA THR A 218 -24.30 19.49 46.35
C THR A 218 -24.98 19.51 44.99
N ALA A 219 -25.94 20.41 44.75
CA ALA A 219 -26.58 20.57 43.44
C ALA A 219 -25.60 21.01 42.34
N ARG A 220 -24.70 21.96 42.63
CA ARG A 220 -23.66 22.37 41.66
C ARG A 220 -22.70 21.23 41.31
N LEU A 221 -22.20 20.50 42.31
CA LEU A 221 -21.33 19.35 42.08
C LEU A 221 -22.02 18.28 41.28
N ALA A 222 -23.31 18.01 41.50
CA ALA A 222 -24.10 17.09 40.72
C ALA A 222 -24.23 17.55 39.25
N TRP A 223 -24.50 18.84 39.03
CA TRP A 223 -24.57 19.41 37.65
C TRP A 223 -23.25 19.30 36.91
N VAL A 224 -22.13 19.63 37.54
CA VAL A 224 -20.80 19.52 36.91
C VAL A 224 -20.44 18.07 36.66
N GLY A 225 -20.77 17.14 37.57
CA GLY A 225 -20.61 15.71 37.36
C GLY A 225 -21.43 15.22 36.18
N TRP A 226 -22.69 15.67 36.09
CA TRP A 226 -23.57 15.33 34.97
C TRP A 226 -23.06 15.91 33.65
N LEU A 227 -22.63 17.17 33.61
CA LEU A 227 -22.01 17.77 32.42
C LEU A 227 -20.76 17.00 31.96
N SER A 228 -19.88 16.64 32.88
CA SER A 228 -18.70 15.87 32.57
C SER A 228 -19.05 14.47 32.02
N ALA A 229 -20.04 13.82 32.61
CA ALA A 229 -20.56 12.53 32.13
C ALA A 229 -21.16 12.65 30.72
N VAL A 230 -21.94 13.72 30.48
CA VAL A 230 -22.51 13.97 29.12
C VAL A 230 -21.41 14.19 28.10
N LEU A 231 -20.38 14.99 28.38
CA LEU A 231 -19.23 15.18 27.47
C LEU A 231 -18.54 13.86 27.14
N LEU A 232 -18.29 13.02 28.13
CA LEU A 232 -17.64 11.72 27.95
C LEU A 232 -18.53 10.74 27.16
N VAL A 233 -19.79 10.59 27.57
CA VAL A 233 -20.73 9.64 26.94
C VAL A 233 -21.07 10.08 25.54
N ALA A 234 -21.37 11.37 25.30
CA ALA A 234 -21.63 11.88 23.96
C ALA A 234 -20.39 11.75 23.07
N GLY A 235 -19.21 12.06 23.60
CA GLY A 235 -17.95 11.88 22.88
C GLY A 235 -17.69 10.43 22.49
N ALA A 236 -17.91 9.49 23.40
CA ALA A 236 -17.77 8.06 23.17
C ALA A 236 -18.81 7.54 22.16
N PHE A 237 -20.07 7.99 22.28
CA PHE A 237 -21.14 7.61 21.37
C PHE A 237 -20.87 8.07 19.94
N VAL A 238 -20.45 9.34 19.76
CA VAL A 238 -20.11 9.88 18.45
C VAL A 238 -18.91 9.14 17.86
N ALA A 239 -17.87 8.89 18.66
CA ALA A 239 -16.71 8.13 18.18
C ALA A 239 -17.10 6.68 17.77
N ALA A 240 -17.92 6.01 18.58
CA ALA A 240 -18.41 4.67 18.24
C ALA A 240 -19.26 4.66 16.96
N ARG A 241 -20.20 5.61 16.84
CA ARG A 241 -21.00 5.77 15.62
C ARG A 241 -20.11 6.03 14.39
N ASP A 242 -19.17 6.96 14.52
CA ASP A 242 -18.29 7.32 13.41
C ASP A 242 -17.40 6.14 12.99
N TYR A 243 -16.91 5.35 13.94
CA TYR A 243 -16.09 4.17 13.65
C TYR A 243 -16.89 2.97 13.13
N PHE A 244 -17.94 2.55 13.87
CA PHE A 244 -18.66 1.31 13.57
C PHE A 244 -19.76 1.47 12.52
N VAL A 245 -20.24 2.69 12.25
CA VAL A 245 -21.32 2.93 11.30
C VAL A 245 -20.83 3.71 10.08
N ARG A 246 -20.29 4.92 10.28
CA ARG A 246 -19.92 5.79 9.17
C ARG A 246 -18.67 5.30 8.44
N TRP A 247 -17.60 5.05 9.19
CA TRP A 247 -16.36 4.56 8.61
C TRP A 247 -16.53 3.16 8.01
N ALA A 248 -17.14 2.23 8.75
CA ALA A 248 -17.37 0.88 8.28
C ALA A 248 -18.25 0.78 7.03
N ALA A 249 -19.05 1.81 6.75
CA ALA A 249 -19.91 1.88 5.57
C ALA A 249 -19.24 2.56 4.36
N LEU A 250 -18.01 3.06 4.47
CA LEU A 250 -17.34 3.73 3.35
C LEU A 250 -17.14 2.75 2.18
N PRO A 251 -17.56 3.12 0.95
CA PRO A 251 -17.29 2.32 -0.25
C PRO A 251 -15.80 2.09 -0.49
N ASP A 252 -14.98 3.12 -0.29
CA ASP A 252 -13.53 3.08 -0.49
C ASP A 252 -12.81 1.95 0.28
N LEU A 253 -13.42 1.42 1.35
CA LEU A 253 -12.85 0.32 2.13
C LEU A 253 -12.80 -1.00 1.34
N PHE A 254 -13.64 -1.13 0.30
CA PHE A 254 -13.60 -2.29 -0.58
C PHE A 254 -12.23 -2.43 -1.26
N TYR A 255 -11.73 -1.32 -1.81
CA TYR A 255 -10.40 -1.25 -2.45
C TYR A 255 -9.27 -1.15 -1.42
N ALA A 256 -9.48 -0.35 -0.37
CA ALA A 256 -8.47 -0.08 0.64
C ALA A 256 -8.03 -1.32 1.45
N PHE A 257 -8.91 -2.31 1.57
CA PHE A 257 -8.67 -3.58 2.29
C PHE A 257 -8.76 -4.81 1.39
N ASP A 258 -8.60 -4.64 0.07
CA ASP A 258 -8.56 -5.74 -0.90
C ASP A 258 -9.76 -6.71 -0.79
N VAL A 259 -10.97 -6.20 -0.45
CA VAL A 259 -12.15 -7.04 -0.26
C VAL A 259 -12.50 -7.82 -1.52
N GLY A 260 -12.36 -7.18 -2.69
CA GLY A 260 -12.56 -7.85 -3.98
C GLY A 260 -11.57 -8.99 -4.20
N LEU A 261 -10.28 -8.76 -3.95
CA LEU A 261 -9.25 -9.80 -4.08
C LEU A 261 -9.45 -10.95 -3.09
N TRP A 262 -9.87 -10.63 -1.85
CA TRP A 262 -10.23 -11.66 -0.87
C TRP A 262 -11.38 -12.54 -1.35
N THR A 263 -12.44 -11.92 -1.89
CA THR A 263 -13.61 -12.64 -2.42
C THR A 263 -13.24 -13.52 -3.59
N ILE A 264 -12.46 -12.99 -4.56
CA ILE A 264 -11.93 -13.77 -5.69
C ILE A 264 -11.09 -14.96 -5.20
N GLY A 265 -10.18 -14.73 -4.25
CA GLY A 265 -9.37 -15.81 -3.70
C GLY A 265 -10.20 -16.92 -3.04
N GLN A 266 -11.28 -16.57 -2.37
CA GLN A 266 -12.22 -17.54 -1.80
C GLN A 266 -13.03 -18.28 -2.87
N GLU A 267 -13.47 -17.58 -3.92
CA GLU A 267 -14.16 -18.19 -5.06
C GLU A 267 -13.25 -19.21 -5.76
N ILE A 268 -12.01 -18.82 -6.10
CA ILE A 268 -11.01 -19.71 -6.68
C ILE A 268 -10.79 -20.94 -5.78
N ALA A 269 -10.65 -20.75 -4.46
CA ALA A 269 -10.46 -21.84 -3.51
C ALA A 269 -11.70 -22.76 -3.38
N SER A 270 -12.87 -22.35 -3.82
CA SER A 270 -14.09 -23.15 -3.80
C SER A 270 -14.30 -24.01 -5.05
N GLN A 271 -13.52 -23.75 -6.12
CA GLN A 271 -13.64 -24.52 -7.36
C GLN A 271 -13.22 -25.98 -7.17
N PRO A 272 -13.72 -26.90 -8.03
CA PRO A 272 -13.30 -28.32 -8.01
C PRO A 272 -11.80 -28.49 -8.19
N ALA A 273 -11.25 -29.62 -7.68
CA ALA A 273 -9.82 -29.92 -7.71
C ALA A 273 -9.23 -30.07 -9.12
N ASP A 274 -10.04 -30.46 -10.05
CA ASP A 274 -9.70 -30.68 -11.45
C ASP A 274 -9.93 -29.43 -12.33
N ALA A 275 -10.48 -28.35 -11.77
CA ALA A 275 -10.71 -27.12 -12.52
C ALA A 275 -9.39 -26.42 -12.86
N VAL A 276 -9.25 -26.01 -14.10
CA VAL A 276 -8.15 -25.15 -14.55
C VAL A 276 -8.52 -23.69 -14.32
N LEU A 277 -7.71 -22.99 -13.53
CA LEU A 277 -8.01 -21.66 -13.04
C LEU A 277 -7.04 -20.63 -13.62
N TYR A 278 -7.58 -19.57 -14.14
CA TYR A 278 -6.84 -18.43 -14.69
C TYR A 278 -7.25 -17.13 -13.98
N LEU A 279 -6.28 -16.24 -13.74
CA LEU A 279 -6.50 -14.94 -13.13
C LEU A 279 -5.73 -13.85 -13.87
N THR A 280 -6.41 -12.77 -14.21
CA THR A 280 -5.81 -11.59 -14.86
C THR A 280 -6.35 -10.30 -14.24
N PRO A 281 -5.55 -9.23 -14.15
CA PRO A 281 -4.10 -9.12 -14.43
C PRO A 281 -3.22 -9.29 -13.19
N ARG A 282 -3.79 -9.66 -12.03
CA ARG A 282 -3.08 -9.77 -10.76
C ARG A 282 -2.30 -11.07 -10.62
N SER A 283 -1.14 -10.99 -9.97
CA SER A 283 -0.36 -12.17 -9.61
C SER A 283 -1.02 -12.97 -8.50
N ALA A 284 -0.95 -14.31 -8.59
CA ALA A 284 -1.33 -15.22 -7.53
C ALA A 284 -0.55 -15.01 -6.21
N GLU A 285 0.62 -14.41 -6.30
CA GLU A 285 1.48 -14.10 -5.15
C GLU A 285 1.01 -12.86 -4.38
N HIS A 286 -0.04 -12.16 -4.86
CA HIS A 286 -0.59 -11.04 -4.11
C HIS A 286 -1.01 -11.52 -2.70
N PRO A 287 -0.55 -10.85 -1.61
CA PRO A 287 -0.70 -11.38 -0.25
C PRO A 287 -2.13 -11.77 0.12
N THR A 288 -3.12 -10.94 -0.27
CA THR A 288 -4.53 -11.18 0.03
C THR A 288 -5.06 -12.41 -0.71
N LEU A 289 -4.72 -12.55 -2.00
CA LEU A 289 -5.08 -13.72 -2.80
C LEU A 289 -4.42 -14.98 -2.23
N ALA A 290 -3.10 -14.97 -2.05
CA ALA A 290 -2.33 -16.09 -1.52
C ALA A 290 -2.88 -16.55 -0.15
N PHE A 291 -3.22 -15.62 0.73
CA PHE A 291 -3.80 -15.93 2.02
C PHE A 291 -5.20 -16.56 1.88
N ALA A 292 -6.03 -16.06 0.96
CA ALA A 292 -7.41 -16.53 0.80
C ALA A 292 -7.51 -18.03 0.48
N TRP A 293 -6.65 -18.56 -0.42
CA TRP A 293 -6.70 -19.99 -0.72
C TRP A 293 -5.81 -20.86 0.17
N THR A 294 -4.73 -20.34 0.76
CA THR A 294 -3.90 -21.12 1.70
C THR A 294 -4.60 -21.41 3.04
N THR A 295 -5.62 -20.65 3.40
CA THR A 295 -6.43 -20.86 4.62
C THR A 295 -7.45 -21.99 4.47
N ARG A 296 -7.62 -22.58 3.28
CA ARG A 296 -8.58 -23.67 3.02
C ARG A 296 -7.86 -24.99 2.81
N PRO A 297 -8.18 -26.06 3.58
CA PRO A 297 -7.53 -27.37 3.46
C PRO A 297 -7.71 -28.04 2.10
N GLU A 298 -8.77 -27.69 1.39
CA GLU A 298 -9.18 -28.26 0.09
C GLU A 298 -8.72 -27.39 -1.09
N SER A 299 -7.92 -26.35 -0.86
CA SER A 299 -7.47 -25.48 -1.92
C SER A 299 -6.50 -26.19 -2.85
N HIS A 300 -6.70 -25.99 -4.15
CA HIS A 300 -5.78 -26.41 -5.20
C HIS A 300 -4.61 -25.42 -5.28
N GLY A 301 -3.60 -25.74 -6.06
CA GLY A 301 -2.50 -24.82 -6.33
C GLY A 301 -3.01 -23.44 -6.84
N PRO A 302 -2.16 -22.41 -6.82
CA PRO A 302 -2.53 -21.10 -7.29
C PRO A 302 -2.97 -21.11 -8.76
N PRO A 303 -3.89 -20.23 -9.17
CA PRO A 303 -4.28 -20.11 -10.56
C PRO A 303 -3.10 -19.72 -11.45
N VAL A 304 -3.20 -20.00 -12.73
CA VAL A 304 -2.30 -19.46 -13.73
C VAL A 304 -2.60 -17.96 -13.85
N THR A 305 -1.59 -17.14 -13.59
CA THR A 305 -1.73 -15.69 -13.64
C THR A 305 -0.99 -15.11 -14.84
N PHE A 306 -1.60 -14.12 -15.47
CA PHE A 306 -1.05 -13.40 -16.62
C PHE A 306 -1.65 -11.98 -16.70
N ASP A 307 -1.07 -11.11 -17.50
CA ASP A 307 -1.66 -9.81 -17.83
C ASP A 307 -2.38 -9.90 -19.18
N GLY A 308 -3.68 -10.13 -19.16
CA GLY A 308 -4.52 -10.26 -20.35
C GLY A 308 -4.52 -9.07 -21.29
N ARG A 309 -4.00 -7.92 -20.82
CA ARG A 309 -3.78 -6.73 -21.67
C ARG A 309 -2.62 -6.91 -22.63
N ARG A 310 -1.75 -7.90 -22.42
CA ARG A 310 -0.51 -8.11 -23.18
C ARG A 310 -0.36 -9.52 -23.71
N ILE A 311 -0.77 -10.52 -22.93
CA ILE A 311 -0.54 -11.92 -23.24
C ILE A 311 -1.76 -12.76 -22.84
N PHE A 312 -2.08 -13.79 -23.63
CA PHE A 312 -3.19 -14.67 -23.34
C PHE A 312 -2.86 -16.13 -23.64
N PRO A 313 -2.96 -17.04 -22.65
CA PRO A 313 -2.76 -18.47 -22.86
C PRO A 313 -4.01 -19.07 -23.54
N LEU A 314 -3.93 -19.30 -24.82
CA LEU A 314 -4.91 -20.07 -25.59
C LEU A 314 -4.49 -21.54 -25.56
N THR A 315 -5.42 -22.46 -25.68
CA THR A 315 -5.07 -23.85 -25.91
C THR A 315 -5.01 -24.11 -27.43
N ALA A 316 -3.96 -24.79 -27.90
CA ALA A 316 -3.84 -25.13 -29.33
C ALA A 316 -4.84 -26.22 -29.76
N ALA A 317 -5.25 -27.06 -28.83
CA ALA A 317 -6.24 -28.14 -29.01
C ALA A 317 -7.46 -27.90 -28.09
N SER A 318 -8.48 -28.76 -28.19
CA SER A 318 -9.60 -28.72 -27.25
C SER A 318 -9.12 -29.01 -25.83
N ASN A 319 -9.60 -28.22 -24.88
CA ASN A 319 -9.31 -28.41 -23.46
C ASN A 319 -10.01 -29.68 -22.93
N PRO A 320 -9.31 -30.53 -22.19
CA PRO A 320 -9.92 -31.76 -21.64
C PRO A 320 -10.90 -31.50 -20.49
N GLN A 321 -10.78 -30.36 -19.84
CA GLN A 321 -11.55 -30.00 -18.65
C GLN A 321 -12.10 -28.57 -18.77
N PRO A 322 -13.15 -28.22 -18.00
CA PRO A 322 -13.60 -26.83 -17.92
C PRO A 322 -12.51 -25.91 -17.39
N GLU A 323 -12.49 -24.71 -17.91
CA GLU A 323 -11.57 -23.65 -17.49
C GLU A 323 -12.35 -22.46 -16.93
N HIS A 324 -11.83 -21.87 -15.86
CA HIS A 324 -12.41 -20.70 -15.24
C HIS A 324 -11.45 -19.54 -15.35
N TYR A 325 -11.92 -18.44 -15.91
CA TYR A 325 -11.15 -17.20 -16.07
C TYR A 325 -11.73 -16.12 -15.18
N VAL A 326 -10.98 -15.70 -14.18
CA VAL A 326 -11.32 -14.56 -13.33
C VAL A 326 -10.63 -13.31 -13.88
N VAL A 327 -11.43 -12.34 -14.29
CA VAL A 327 -10.99 -11.10 -14.92
C VAL A 327 -11.31 -9.94 -13.99
N ILE A 328 -10.30 -9.25 -13.49
CA ILE A 328 -10.47 -8.04 -12.67
C ILE A 328 -10.60 -6.86 -13.64
N GLU A 329 -11.83 -6.49 -13.96
CA GLU A 329 -12.12 -5.51 -15.02
C GLU A 329 -11.73 -4.08 -14.67
N ASP A 330 -11.68 -3.74 -13.40
CA ASP A 330 -11.15 -2.44 -12.94
C ASP A 330 -9.71 -2.22 -13.43
N GLU A 331 -8.96 -3.31 -13.66
CA GLU A 331 -7.58 -3.26 -14.12
C GLU A 331 -7.38 -3.78 -15.54
N ASP A 332 -8.19 -4.73 -15.98
CA ASP A 332 -8.07 -5.39 -17.29
C ASP A 332 -9.36 -5.30 -18.11
N PHE A 333 -9.62 -4.13 -18.65
CA PHE A 333 -10.77 -3.90 -19.55
C PHE A 333 -10.64 -4.57 -20.93
N ARG A 334 -9.45 -5.07 -21.32
CA ARG A 334 -9.25 -5.75 -22.62
C ARG A 334 -9.70 -7.20 -22.60
N THR A 335 -9.84 -7.80 -21.44
CA THR A 335 -10.31 -9.18 -21.31
C THR A 335 -11.80 -9.33 -21.58
N LEU A 336 -12.50 -8.24 -21.83
CA LEU A 336 -13.81 -8.26 -22.50
C LEU A 336 -13.78 -9.02 -23.85
N LEU A 337 -12.60 -9.21 -24.42
CA LEU A 337 -12.34 -10.01 -25.61
C LEU A 337 -12.41 -11.53 -25.36
N LEU A 338 -12.56 -11.99 -24.12
CA LEU A 338 -12.59 -13.41 -23.83
C LEU A 338 -13.70 -14.16 -24.59
N PRO A 339 -14.93 -13.62 -24.77
CA PRO A 339 -15.93 -14.21 -25.64
C PRO A 339 -15.55 -14.20 -27.13
N GLU A 340 -14.68 -13.29 -27.58
CA GLU A 340 -14.15 -13.29 -28.95
C GLU A 340 -13.08 -14.37 -29.14
N LEU A 341 -12.25 -14.60 -28.12
CA LEU A 341 -11.24 -15.65 -28.11
C LEU A 341 -11.88 -17.04 -27.99
N PHE A 342 -12.92 -17.14 -27.16
CA PHE A 342 -13.63 -18.37 -26.86
C PHE A 342 -15.14 -18.14 -26.91
N PRO A 343 -15.79 -18.30 -28.06
CA PRO A 343 -17.23 -18.06 -28.20
C PRO A 343 -18.12 -18.95 -27.33
N THR A 344 -17.57 -20.06 -26.86
CA THR A 344 -18.25 -20.99 -25.95
C THR A 344 -18.07 -20.62 -24.49
N ALA A 345 -17.27 -19.61 -24.17
CA ALA A 345 -17.14 -19.12 -22.80
C ALA A 345 -18.43 -18.41 -22.37
N VAL A 346 -18.90 -18.74 -21.19
CA VAL A 346 -20.12 -18.20 -20.60
C VAL A 346 -19.75 -17.41 -19.34
N LEU A 347 -20.32 -16.21 -19.23
CA LEU A 347 -20.25 -15.44 -17.99
C LEU A 347 -20.93 -16.23 -16.88
N ALA A 348 -20.16 -16.63 -15.86
CA ALA A 348 -20.63 -17.42 -14.74
C ALA A 348 -21.03 -16.55 -13.54
N ASP A 349 -20.26 -15.51 -13.25
CA ASP A 349 -20.50 -14.61 -12.11
C ASP A 349 -19.93 -13.21 -12.33
N GLU A 350 -20.46 -12.23 -11.59
CA GLU A 350 -19.98 -10.85 -11.53
C GLU A 350 -19.80 -10.42 -10.08
N LEU A 351 -18.60 -10.02 -9.75
CA LEU A 351 -18.29 -9.38 -8.47
C LEU A 351 -18.41 -7.86 -8.63
N ARG A 352 -19.22 -7.25 -7.75
CA ARG A 352 -19.41 -5.80 -7.73
C ARG A 352 -18.92 -5.23 -6.42
N ASP A 353 -18.45 -3.98 -6.45
CA ASP A 353 -18.09 -3.23 -5.26
C ASP A 353 -19.33 -2.79 -4.45
N ARG A 354 -19.13 -1.99 -3.41
CA ARG A 354 -20.22 -1.51 -2.54
C ARG A 354 -21.13 -0.46 -3.18
N GLU A 355 -20.69 0.19 -4.25
CA GLU A 355 -21.46 1.17 -5.02
C GLU A 355 -22.23 0.50 -6.17
N GLY A 356 -21.95 -0.77 -6.43
CA GLY A 356 -22.56 -1.58 -7.46
C GLY A 356 -21.76 -1.57 -8.77
N ASP A 357 -20.57 -0.95 -8.77
CA ASP A 357 -19.69 -0.94 -9.93
C ASP A 357 -19.01 -2.31 -10.10
N LEU A 358 -18.82 -2.68 -11.35
CA LEU A 358 -18.25 -3.97 -11.69
C LEU A 358 -16.77 -4.00 -11.32
N TYR A 359 -16.38 -4.97 -10.50
CA TYR A 359 -15.01 -5.18 -10.07
C TYR A 359 -14.33 -6.33 -10.83
N ALA A 360 -15.01 -7.48 -10.96
CA ALA A 360 -14.49 -8.65 -11.65
C ALA A 360 -15.59 -9.47 -12.30
N ARG A 361 -15.24 -10.23 -13.35
CA ARG A 361 -16.09 -11.24 -13.96
C ARG A 361 -15.41 -12.59 -13.96
N THR A 362 -16.20 -13.63 -13.74
CA THR A 362 -15.78 -15.02 -13.86
C THR A 362 -16.44 -15.63 -15.08
N TYR A 363 -15.61 -16.09 -16.04
CA TYR A 363 -16.07 -16.81 -17.21
C TYR A 363 -15.75 -18.29 -17.07
N THR A 364 -16.66 -19.15 -17.50
CA THR A 364 -16.44 -20.58 -17.62
C THR A 364 -16.39 -20.97 -19.08
N ARG A 365 -15.29 -21.59 -19.49
CA ARG A 365 -15.14 -22.22 -20.80
C ARG A 365 -15.36 -23.72 -20.65
N PRO A 366 -16.36 -24.32 -21.34
CA PRO A 366 -16.61 -25.75 -21.26
C PRO A 366 -15.44 -26.58 -21.81
N ALA A 367 -15.34 -27.84 -21.39
CA ALA A 367 -14.42 -28.80 -21.99
C ALA A 367 -14.69 -28.95 -23.49
N ALA A 368 -13.69 -29.43 -24.23
CA ALA A 368 -13.72 -29.64 -25.67
C ALA A 368 -13.97 -28.37 -26.53
N SER A 369 -13.70 -27.18 -25.99
CA SER A 369 -13.80 -25.92 -26.72
C SER A 369 -12.50 -25.60 -27.45
N LEU A 370 -12.61 -25.07 -28.66
CA LEU A 370 -11.47 -24.56 -29.43
C LEU A 370 -11.41 -23.02 -29.38
N PRO A 371 -10.22 -22.42 -29.41
CA PRO A 371 -10.11 -20.98 -29.59
C PRO A 371 -10.54 -20.60 -31.01
N GLN A 372 -11.23 -19.48 -31.16
CA GLN A 372 -11.64 -18.99 -32.47
C GLN A 372 -10.51 -18.23 -33.19
N ARG A 373 -9.62 -17.61 -32.42
CA ARG A 373 -8.58 -16.74 -32.98
C ARG A 373 -7.38 -17.52 -33.49
N ALA A 374 -6.99 -17.19 -34.74
CA ALA A 374 -5.80 -17.71 -35.37
C ALA A 374 -5.00 -16.54 -35.96
N PRO A 375 -3.68 -16.69 -36.17
CA PRO A 375 -2.88 -15.64 -36.80
C PRO A 375 -3.33 -15.39 -38.25
N SER A 376 -3.32 -14.13 -38.68
CA SER A 376 -3.62 -13.76 -40.07
C SER A 376 -2.51 -14.22 -41.01
N VAL A 377 -1.27 -14.25 -40.51
CA VAL A 377 -0.13 -14.81 -41.23
C VAL A 377 0.36 -16.08 -40.55
N PRO A 378 -0.17 -17.26 -40.93
CA PRO A 378 0.25 -18.51 -40.31
C PRO A 378 1.66 -18.88 -40.73
N THR A 379 2.46 -19.33 -39.80
CA THR A 379 3.77 -19.94 -40.03
C THR A 379 3.82 -21.28 -39.27
N SER A 380 4.91 -21.99 -39.28
CA SER A 380 5.09 -23.17 -38.46
C SER A 380 6.59 -23.38 -38.28
N ARG A 381 7.24 -22.39 -37.67
CA ARG A 381 8.70 -22.41 -37.46
C ARG A 381 9.06 -22.83 -36.06
N GLU A 382 9.76 -23.95 -35.95
CA GLU A 382 10.38 -24.32 -34.68
C GLU A 382 11.56 -23.39 -34.39
N ILE A 383 11.57 -22.84 -33.18
CA ILE A 383 12.59 -21.89 -32.76
C ILE A 383 13.63 -22.57 -31.89
N GLY A 384 13.21 -23.50 -31.07
CA GLY A 384 14.04 -24.24 -30.10
C GLY A 384 13.41 -24.26 -28.72
N ASP A 385 13.98 -25.01 -27.80
CA ASP A 385 13.52 -25.15 -26.40
C ASP A 385 12.01 -25.42 -26.28
N GLY A 386 11.46 -26.22 -27.23
CA GLY A 386 10.03 -26.53 -27.22
C GLY A 386 9.11 -25.40 -27.67
N ILE A 387 9.65 -24.28 -28.19
CA ILE A 387 8.90 -23.13 -28.68
C ILE A 387 8.79 -23.18 -30.21
N ARG A 388 7.59 -23.00 -30.72
CA ARG A 388 7.31 -22.85 -32.15
C ARG A 388 6.52 -21.54 -32.38
N LEU A 389 6.91 -20.76 -33.37
CA LEU A 389 6.10 -19.65 -33.86
C LEU A 389 5.00 -20.21 -34.76
N ALA A 390 3.75 -20.11 -34.32
CA ALA A 390 2.59 -20.54 -35.12
C ALA A 390 2.13 -19.50 -36.14
N GLY A 391 2.45 -18.24 -35.93
CA GLY A 391 2.13 -17.14 -36.83
C GLY A 391 2.15 -15.79 -36.11
N TYR A 392 1.73 -14.77 -36.81
CA TYR A 392 1.67 -13.41 -36.31
C TYR A 392 0.56 -12.59 -36.94
N ASP A 393 0.16 -11.52 -36.24
CA ASP A 393 -0.61 -10.40 -36.76
C ASP A 393 0.23 -9.13 -36.61
N ALA A 394 0.36 -8.34 -37.68
CA ALA A 394 0.99 -7.03 -37.61
C ALA A 394 0.05 -5.99 -38.20
N GLN A 395 -0.05 -4.84 -37.57
CA GLN A 395 -0.77 -3.72 -38.12
C GLN A 395 0.09 -3.12 -39.26
N THR A 396 -0.26 -3.45 -40.46
CA THR A 396 0.49 -3.02 -41.67
C THR A 396 -0.17 -1.85 -42.41
N ALA A 397 -1.42 -1.51 -42.06
CA ALA A 397 -2.17 -0.46 -42.73
C ALA A 397 -2.08 0.88 -41.97
N ALA A 398 -1.84 1.97 -42.73
CA ALA A 398 -1.83 3.35 -42.23
C ALA A 398 -0.87 3.59 -41.05
N LEU A 399 0.33 3.06 -41.17
CA LEU A 399 1.39 3.34 -40.19
C LEU A 399 2.03 4.69 -40.49
N GLU A 400 2.09 5.53 -39.50
CA GLU A 400 2.72 6.84 -39.54
C GLU A 400 3.94 6.88 -38.65
N SER A 401 4.97 7.61 -39.03
CA SER A 401 6.12 7.88 -38.18
C SER A 401 5.68 8.56 -36.84
N GLY A 402 6.32 8.20 -35.72
CA GLY A 402 5.95 8.70 -34.42
C GLY A 402 4.72 8.02 -33.77
N LYS A 403 4.10 7.05 -34.44
CA LYS A 403 3.01 6.23 -33.88
C LYS A 403 3.53 4.91 -33.31
N MET A 404 2.61 4.08 -32.87
CA MET A 404 2.89 2.77 -32.27
C MET A 404 2.58 1.68 -33.28
N LEU A 405 3.54 0.80 -33.56
CA LEU A 405 3.33 -0.43 -34.29
C LEU A 405 2.92 -1.54 -33.33
N TYR A 406 1.79 -2.20 -33.61
CA TYR A 406 1.30 -3.33 -32.83
C TYR A 406 1.62 -4.64 -33.54
N VAL A 407 2.27 -5.56 -32.85
CA VAL A 407 2.60 -6.91 -33.33
C VAL A 407 2.08 -7.92 -32.34
N GLN A 408 1.30 -8.90 -32.81
CA GLN A 408 0.82 -10.02 -32.02
C GLN A 408 1.49 -11.31 -32.52
N LEU A 409 2.20 -12.00 -31.64
CA LEU A 409 2.87 -13.26 -31.92
C LEU A 409 2.05 -14.41 -31.35
N TYR A 410 1.97 -15.51 -32.09
CA TYR A 410 1.32 -16.74 -31.64
C TYR A 410 2.38 -17.82 -31.45
N TRP A 411 2.65 -18.15 -30.20
CA TRP A 411 3.62 -19.14 -29.81
C TRP A 411 2.92 -20.45 -29.47
N ASP A 412 3.38 -21.59 -29.99
CA ASP A 412 2.97 -22.91 -29.54
C ASP A 412 4.03 -23.45 -28.57
N ALA A 413 3.63 -23.83 -27.37
CA ALA A 413 4.46 -24.57 -26.44
C ALA A 413 4.33 -26.07 -26.71
N ILE A 414 5.34 -26.64 -27.37
CA ILE A 414 5.40 -28.08 -27.64
C ILE A 414 5.78 -28.84 -26.37
N THR A 415 6.76 -28.32 -25.65
CA THR A 415 7.16 -28.73 -24.30
C THR A 415 7.25 -27.50 -23.43
N THR A 416 7.32 -27.66 -22.12
CA THR A 416 7.63 -26.53 -21.23
C THR A 416 9.06 -26.07 -21.50
N PRO A 417 9.27 -24.78 -21.88
CA PRO A 417 10.61 -24.24 -22.08
C PRO A 417 11.44 -24.34 -20.79
N THR A 418 12.71 -24.66 -20.95
CA THR A 418 13.62 -24.91 -19.82
C THR A 418 14.19 -23.64 -19.19
N GLN A 419 14.08 -22.51 -19.92
CA GLN A 419 14.65 -21.22 -19.52
C GLN A 419 13.65 -20.07 -19.73
N GLN A 420 13.98 -18.91 -19.20
CA GLN A 420 13.31 -17.68 -19.55
C GLN A 420 13.91 -17.08 -20.82
N TRP A 421 13.07 -16.76 -21.76
CA TRP A 421 13.43 -16.19 -23.03
C TRP A 421 12.88 -14.76 -23.16
N THR A 422 13.76 -13.82 -23.53
CA THR A 422 13.38 -12.48 -23.93
C THR A 422 13.09 -12.51 -25.45
N VAL A 423 11.93 -12.05 -25.84
CA VAL A 423 11.56 -11.90 -27.24
C VAL A 423 12.06 -10.53 -27.71
N PHE A 424 12.77 -10.49 -28.80
CA PHE A 424 13.06 -9.25 -29.50
C PHE A 424 12.27 -9.18 -30.81
N ILE A 425 11.82 -7.96 -31.13
CA ILE A 425 11.19 -7.64 -32.41
C ILE A 425 11.86 -6.36 -32.91
N HIS A 426 12.54 -6.47 -34.04
CA HIS A 426 13.27 -5.36 -34.65
C HIS A 426 12.64 -4.95 -35.96
N LEU A 427 12.53 -3.66 -36.18
CA LEU A 427 12.17 -3.06 -37.48
C LEU A 427 13.46 -2.64 -38.15
N LEU A 428 13.73 -3.20 -39.34
CA LEU A 428 14.96 -3.02 -40.07
C LEU A 428 14.72 -2.25 -41.36
N ALA A 429 15.54 -1.24 -41.60
CA ALA A 429 15.66 -0.60 -42.89
C ALA A 429 16.76 -1.29 -43.71
N GLU A 430 16.53 -1.55 -45.01
CA GLU A 430 17.52 -2.08 -45.93
C GLU A 430 18.05 -0.93 -46.79
N ASP A 431 19.37 -0.83 -46.92
CA ASP A 431 20.00 0.12 -47.84
C ASP A 431 20.12 -0.43 -49.26
N ALA A 432 20.48 0.41 -50.19
CA ALA A 432 20.65 0.01 -51.61
C ALA A 432 21.75 -1.05 -51.83
N ALA A 433 22.57 -1.32 -50.85
CA ALA A 433 23.63 -2.34 -50.88
C ALA A 433 23.18 -3.66 -50.20
N GLY A 434 21.95 -3.73 -49.65
CA GLY A 434 21.42 -4.90 -48.97
C GLY A 434 21.85 -4.99 -47.50
N ASN A 435 22.41 -3.92 -46.92
CA ASN A 435 22.74 -3.92 -45.49
C ASN A 435 21.50 -3.50 -44.67
N THR A 436 21.24 -4.22 -43.61
CA THR A 436 20.11 -3.93 -42.73
C THR A 436 20.56 -3.12 -41.49
N THR A 437 19.74 -2.15 -41.10
CA THR A 437 19.95 -1.31 -39.92
C THR A 437 18.67 -1.28 -39.10
N GLN A 438 18.78 -1.56 -37.80
CA GLN A 438 17.66 -1.46 -36.88
C GLN A 438 17.24 0.00 -36.69
N VAL A 439 15.99 0.32 -37.00
CA VAL A 439 15.40 1.66 -36.88
C VAL A 439 14.42 1.79 -35.70
N ALA A 440 13.81 0.70 -35.31
CA ALA A 440 12.95 0.60 -34.12
C ALA A 440 12.98 -0.83 -33.58
N GLY A 441 12.47 -1.05 -32.39
CA GLY A 441 12.35 -2.39 -31.83
C GLY A 441 11.90 -2.39 -30.38
N VAL A 442 11.62 -3.58 -29.90
CA VAL A 442 11.28 -3.87 -28.51
C VAL A 442 11.88 -5.20 -28.09
N ASP A 443 12.47 -5.22 -26.91
CA ASP A 443 12.96 -6.42 -26.26
C ASP A 443 12.19 -6.58 -24.94
N SER A 444 11.48 -7.69 -24.78
CA SER A 444 10.66 -7.93 -23.58
C SER A 444 10.49 -9.42 -23.31
N LEU A 445 10.37 -9.77 -22.05
CA LEU A 445 9.83 -11.07 -21.67
C LEU A 445 8.38 -11.19 -22.14
N PRO A 446 7.88 -12.41 -22.48
CA PRO A 446 6.49 -12.62 -22.84
C PRO A 446 5.51 -12.00 -21.84
N GLY A 447 4.53 -11.24 -22.35
CA GLY A 447 3.58 -10.47 -21.55
C GLY A 447 4.22 -9.47 -20.59
N ALA A 448 5.36 -8.87 -20.96
CA ALA A 448 6.18 -8.03 -20.10
C ALA A 448 6.56 -8.72 -18.75
N GLY A 449 6.78 -10.04 -18.80
CA GLY A 449 7.16 -10.86 -17.64
C GLY A 449 6.00 -11.42 -16.83
N SER A 450 4.74 -11.12 -17.18
CA SER A 450 3.58 -11.65 -16.46
C SER A 450 3.35 -13.14 -16.71
N LEU A 451 3.72 -13.65 -17.90
CA LEU A 451 3.68 -15.06 -18.26
C LEU A 451 4.97 -15.47 -19.02
N PRO A 452 6.12 -15.53 -18.36
CA PRO A 452 7.39 -15.87 -18.98
C PRO A 452 7.38 -17.29 -19.56
N ALA A 453 8.18 -17.54 -20.60
CA ALA A 453 8.17 -18.80 -21.36
C ALA A 453 8.34 -20.05 -20.49
N ALA A 454 9.17 -20.01 -19.44
CA ALA A 454 9.36 -21.12 -18.50
C ALA A 454 8.09 -21.53 -17.73
N ARG A 455 7.02 -20.75 -17.79
CA ARG A 455 5.70 -21.06 -17.19
C ARG A 455 4.70 -21.61 -18.20
N TRP A 456 5.06 -21.69 -19.51
CA TRP A 456 4.16 -22.21 -20.53
C TRP A 456 3.98 -23.72 -20.37
N GLN A 457 2.77 -24.18 -20.58
CA GLN A 457 2.45 -25.60 -20.47
C GLN A 457 2.36 -26.24 -21.88
N PRO A 458 2.76 -27.52 -22.02
CA PRO A 458 2.65 -28.21 -23.29
C PRO A 458 1.22 -28.18 -23.84
N GLY A 459 1.08 -27.86 -25.13
CA GLY A 459 -0.21 -27.73 -25.79
C GLY A 459 -0.86 -26.35 -25.69
N TRP A 460 -0.23 -25.41 -24.99
CA TRP A 460 -0.70 -24.02 -25.04
C TRP A 460 -0.32 -23.34 -26.34
N ARG A 461 -1.21 -22.50 -26.82
CA ARG A 461 -0.93 -21.45 -27.78
C ARG A 461 -0.96 -20.13 -27.06
N ILE A 462 0.12 -19.38 -27.09
CA ILE A 462 0.24 -18.10 -26.39
C ILE A 462 0.06 -16.98 -27.42
N LEU A 463 -0.93 -16.13 -27.19
CA LEU A 463 -1.08 -14.85 -27.90
C LEU A 463 -0.32 -13.79 -27.11
N ASP A 464 0.73 -13.24 -27.70
CA ASP A 464 1.65 -12.29 -27.04
C ASP A 464 1.73 -10.99 -27.83
N GLU A 465 1.38 -9.86 -27.20
CA GLU A 465 1.28 -8.56 -27.87
C GLU A 465 2.47 -7.65 -27.53
N TYR A 466 3.03 -7.07 -28.58
CA TYR A 466 4.13 -6.13 -28.50
C TYR A 466 3.76 -4.79 -29.12
N GLN A 467 4.25 -3.73 -28.50
CA GLN A 467 4.03 -2.35 -28.93
C GLN A 467 5.40 -1.71 -29.19
N ILE A 468 5.66 -1.33 -30.45
CA ILE A 468 6.94 -0.79 -30.89
C ILE A 468 6.75 0.70 -31.18
N PRO A 469 7.36 1.61 -30.41
CA PRO A 469 7.29 3.04 -30.70
C PRO A 469 8.13 3.35 -31.95
N LEU A 470 7.50 3.92 -32.96
CA LEU A 470 8.18 4.35 -34.16
C LEU A 470 8.82 5.74 -33.96
N PRO A 471 10.08 5.96 -34.41
CA PRO A 471 10.68 7.28 -34.39
C PRO A 471 9.88 8.31 -35.20
N ALA A 472 9.80 9.55 -34.70
CA ALA A 472 9.05 10.63 -35.37
C ALA A 472 9.61 11.04 -36.75
N ALA A 473 10.86 10.72 -37.00
CA ALA A 473 11.55 11.04 -38.28
C ALA A 473 11.81 9.79 -39.13
N LEU A 474 11.04 8.73 -38.94
CA LEU A 474 11.20 7.52 -39.76
C LEU A 474 10.67 7.80 -41.18
N PRO A 475 11.49 7.61 -42.25
CA PRO A 475 11.06 7.85 -43.63
C PRO A 475 9.91 6.94 -44.06
N ALA A 476 9.10 7.38 -45.01
CA ALA A 476 8.16 6.51 -45.67
C ALA A 476 8.91 5.43 -46.48
N GLY A 477 8.40 4.20 -46.46
CA GLY A 477 9.03 3.06 -47.14
C GLY A 477 8.72 1.73 -46.50
N ASP A 478 9.30 0.68 -47.04
CA ASP A 478 9.12 -0.68 -46.58
C ASP A 478 10.23 -1.05 -45.58
N TYR A 479 9.85 -1.68 -44.50
CA TYR A 479 10.72 -2.10 -43.40
C TYR A 479 10.49 -3.56 -43.10
N ALA A 480 11.56 -4.29 -42.88
CA ALA A 480 11.48 -5.70 -42.54
C ALA A 480 11.29 -5.89 -41.01
N LEU A 481 10.42 -6.82 -40.64
CA LEU A 481 10.26 -7.27 -39.27
C LEU A 481 11.07 -8.53 -38.99
N GLU A 482 11.97 -8.44 -38.05
CA GLU A 482 12.81 -9.53 -37.57
C GLU A 482 12.41 -9.87 -36.11
N ILE A 483 12.29 -11.16 -35.81
CA ILE A 483 12.07 -11.64 -34.43
C ILE A 483 13.06 -12.74 -34.06
N GLY A 484 13.29 -12.85 -32.76
CA GLY A 484 14.04 -13.95 -32.18
C GLY A 484 13.91 -13.93 -30.67
N LEU A 485 14.62 -14.88 -30.03
CA LEU A 485 14.65 -15.00 -28.59
C LEU A 485 16.10 -15.04 -28.11
N TYR A 486 16.34 -14.52 -26.91
CA TYR A 486 17.62 -14.65 -26.20
C TYR A 486 17.41 -14.82 -24.70
N ASN A 487 18.36 -15.48 -24.04
CA ASN A 487 18.35 -15.64 -22.58
C ASN A 487 19.31 -14.67 -21.89
N GLU A 488 19.40 -14.72 -20.56
CA GLU A 488 20.29 -13.88 -19.77
C GLU A 488 21.79 -14.06 -20.10
N GLN A 489 22.17 -15.18 -20.69
CA GLN A 489 23.53 -15.50 -21.14
C GLN A 489 23.80 -15.03 -22.57
N ASN A 490 22.83 -14.34 -23.22
CA ASN A 490 22.84 -13.92 -24.62
C ASN A 490 22.91 -15.10 -25.62
N GLU A 491 22.52 -16.30 -25.21
CA GLU A 491 22.29 -17.39 -26.15
C GLU A 491 21.00 -17.11 -26.91
N ARG A 492 21.04 -17.29 -28.23
CA ARG A 492 19.93 -16.97 -29.13
C ARG A 492 19.18 -18.22 -29.60
N LEU A 493 17.89 -18.05 -29.89
CA LEU A 493 17.06 -19.00 -30.62
C LEU A 493 16.49 -18.32 -31.86
N PRO A 494 16.54 -18.99 -33.05
CA PRO A 494 17.10 -20.32 -33.29
C PRO A 494 18.59 -20.43 -32.97
N ALA A 495 19.06 -21.63 -32.59
CA ALA A 495 20.42 -21.85 -32.11
C ALA A 495 21.52 -21.61 -33.20
N ASP A 496 21.15 -21.54 -34.45
CA ASP A 496 22.05 -21.16 -35.55
C ASP A 496 22.29 -19.64 -35.64
N GLY A 497 21.64 -18.89 -34.76
CA GLY A 497 21.75 -17.42 -34.70
C GLY A 497 21.01 -16.68 -35.80
N SER A 498 20.28 -17.41 -36.67
CA SER A 498 19.47 -16.77 -37.72
C SER A 498 18.26 -16.12 -37.10
N ALA A 499 18.07 -14.84 -37.39
CA ALA A 499 16.83 -14.16 -37.02
C ALA A 499 15.69 -14.59 -37.97
N LEU A 500 14.49 -14.63 -37.42
CA LEU A 500 13.31 -14.96 -38.22
C LEU A 500 12.72 -13.70 -38.85
N TRP A 501 12.82 -13.63 -40.17
CA TRP A 501 12.04 -12.66 -40.93
C TRP A 501 10.58 -13.06 -40.93
N ILE A 502 9.70 -12.18 -40.45
CA ILE A 502 8.27 -12.47 -40.35
C ILE A 502 7.41 -11.63 -41.31
N GLY A 503 7.96 -10.59 -41.92
CA GLY A 503 7.23 -9.81 -42.90
C GLY A 503 7.79 -8.42 -43.15
N GLU A 504 7.07 -7.66 -43.97
CA GLU A 504 7.35 -6.29 -44.29
C GLU A 504 6.22 -5.39 -43.76
N VAL A 505 6.60 -4.21 -43.33
CA VAL A 505 5.69 -3.17 -42.84
C VAL A 505 5.93 -1.92 -43.63
N SER A 506 4.91 -1.42 -44.32
CA SER A 506 4.99 -0.19 -45.12
C SER A 506 4.55 1.01 -44.30
N LEU A 507 5.36 2.06 -44.27
CA LEU A 507 5.05 3.37 -43.70
C LEU A 507 4.67 4.34 -44.84
N ASP A 508 3.54 5.04 -44.65
CA ASP A 508 3.04 6.08 -45.56
C ASP A 508 3.74 7.43 -45.32
#